data_c57dce8658c23cfc06e1f377f98f9a8d
#
_entry.id   c57dce8658c23cfc06e1f377f98f9a8d
#
_cell.length_a   1.000
_cell.length_b   1.000
_cell.length_c   1.000
_cell.angle_alpha   90.00
_cell.angle_beta   90.00
_cell.angle_gamma   90.00
#
_symmetry.space_group_name_H-M   'P 1'
#
loop_
_entity.id
_entity.type
_entity.pdbx_description
1 polymer ?
#
loop_
_entity_poly.entity_id
_entity_poly.type
_entity_poly.pdbx_seq_one_letter_code
_entity_poly.pdbx_strand_id
1 'polypeptide(L)' 'MPLNFADVGEENIIKKIGGKPEVKKHLENLGFVVGGTVKVINKLGGNVIVNVKEARIAISEEMAQKIMV' A
#
# COMPACT_ATOMS: atom_id res chain seq x y z
N MET A 1 3.17 10.71 3.14
CA MET A 1 1.91 10.84 2.39
C MET A 1 1.24 9.49 2.35
N PRO A 2 -0.08 9.41 2.53
CA PRO A 2 -0.80 8.13 2.39
C PRO A 2 -0.68 7.58 0.98
N LEU A 3 -0.61 6.26 0.87
CA LEU A 3 -0.42 5.58 -0.41
C LEU A 3 -1.52 5.90 -1.43
N ASN A 4 -2.75 6.10 -0.97
CA ASN A 4 -3.85 6.42 -1.88
C ASN A 4 -3.70 7.77 -2.60
N PHE A 5 -2.77 8.62 -2.16
CA PHE A 5 -2.45 9.86 -2.83
C PHE A 5 -1.22 9.76 -3.76
N ALA A 6 -0.56 8.62 -3.78
CA ALA A 6 0.58 8.42 -4.67
C ALA A 6 0.12 8.33 -6.12
N ASP A 7 0.97 8.77 -7.04
CA ASP A 7 0.66 8.74 -8.46
C ASP A 7 0.77 7.33 -9.05
N VAL A 8 -0.12 7.04 -9.99
CA VAL A 8 -0.08 5.77 -10.72
C VAL A 8 1.25 5.69 -11.50
N GLY A 9 1.87 4.53 -11.43
CA GLY A 9 3.13 4.27 -12.12
C GLY A 9 4.38 4.70 -11.35
N GLU A 10 4.22 5.35 -10.21
CA GLU A 10 5.33 5.81 -9.41
C GLU A 10 5.66 4.80 -8.31
N GLU A 11 6.94 4.48 -8.18
CA GLU A 11 7.42 3.59 -7.13
C GLU A 11 7.75 4.40 -5.88
N ASN A 12 7.29 3.93 -4.74
CA ASN A 12 7.46 4.60 -3.47
C ASN A 12 8.04 3.65 -2.42
N ILE A 13 8.73 4.22 -1.45
CA ILE A 13 9.26 3.46 -0.31
C ILE A 13 8.29 3.62 0.85
N ILE A 14 7.91 2.50 1.46
CA ILE A 14 7.02 2.50 2.61
C ILE A 14 7.77 3.03 3.83
N LYS A 15 7.30 4.14 4.37
CA LYS A 15 7.93 4.80 5.52
C LYS A 15 7.31 4.36 6.84
N LYS A 16 6.00 4.12 6.83
CA LYS A 16 5.28 3.75 8.04
C LYS A 16 3.97 3.05 7.68
N ILE A 17 3.56 2.12 8.51
CA ILE A 17 2.25 1.47 8.40
C ILE A 17 1.48 1.79 9.67
N GLY A 18 0.34 2.47 9.52
CA GLY A 18 -0.52 2.86 10.64
C GLY A 18 -1.64 1.86 10.89
N GLY A 19 -2.53 2.21 11.81
CA GLY A 19 -3.69 1.43 12.15
C GLY A 19 -3.48 0.50 13.34
N LYS A 20 -4.47 -0.34 13.58
CA LYS A 20 -4.44 -1.30 14.69
C LYS A 20 -3.41 -2.39 14.40
N PRO A 21 -2.87 -3.05 15.44
CA PRO A 21 -1.90 -4.14 15.24
C PRO A 21 -2.38 -5.24 14.31
N GLU A 22 -3.67 -5.55 14.34
CA GLU A 22 -4.27 -6.55 13.45
C GLU A 22 -4.18 -6.14 11.98
N VAL A 23 -4.45 -4.88 11.70
CA VAL A 23 -4.39 -4.31 10.36
C VAL A 23 -2.95 -4.28 9.88
N LYS A 24 -2.03 -3.84 10.75
CA LYS A 24 -0.60 -3.81 10.46
C LYS A 24 -0.10 -5.20 10.08
N LYS A 25 -0.46 -6.19 10.87
CA LYS A 25 -0.03 -7.57 10.62
C LYS A 25 -0.59 -8.08 9.30
N HIS A 26 -1.85 -7.78 9.01
CA HIS A 26 -2.47 -8.17 7.75
C HIS A 26 -1.72 -7.57 6.56
N LEU A 27 -1.40 -6.29 6.62
CA LEU A 27 -0.64 -5.61 5.57
C LEU A 27 0.76 -6.20 5.42
N GLU A 28 1.42 -6.51 6.52
CA GLU A 28 2.74 -7.16 6.49
C GLU A 28 2.67 -8.53 5.81
N ASN A 29 1.61 -9.30 6.08
CA ASN A 29 1.40 -10.60 5.45
C ASN A 29 1.21 -10.48 3.94
N LEU A 30 0.66 -9.37 3.48
CA LEU A 30 0.51 -9.09 2.06
C LEU A 30 1.81 -8.63 1.40
N GLY A 31 2.82 -8.29 2.20
CA GLY A 31 4.10 -7.85 1.70
C GLY A 31 4.42 -6.38 1.93
N PHE A 32 3.53 -5.64 2.58
CA PHE A 32 3.75 -4.22 2.88
C PHE A 32 4.60 -4.11 4.14
N VAL A 33 5.88 -3.87 3.97
CA VAL A 33 6.81 -3.72 5.10
C VAL A 33 7.53 -2.38 5.02
N VAL A 34 7.84 -1.82 6.17
CA VAL A 34 8.60 -0.56 6.25
C VAL A 34 9.95 -0.75 5.60
N GLY A 35 10.33 0.18 4.73
CA GLY A 35 11.56 0.09 3.95
C GLY A 35 11.41 -0.64 2.63
N GLY A 36 10.30 -1.35 2.42
CA GLY A 36 10.01 -1.99 1.15
C GLY A 36 9.48 -1.01 0.12
N THR A 37 9.45 -1.42 -1.13
CA THR A 37 8.92 -0.59 -2.22
C THR A 37 7.51 -1.04 -2.60
N VAL A 38 6.70 -0.07 -3.04
CA VAL A 38 5.35 -0.30 -3.53
C VAL A 38 5.10 0.61 -4.72
N LYS A 39 4.48 0.07 -5.76
CA LYS A 39 4.13 0.84 -6.95
C LYS A 39 2.62 0.79 -7.15
N VAL A 40 2.01 1.95 -7.29
CA VAL A 40 0.57 2.03 -7.60
C VAL A 40 0.39 1.77 -9.09
N ILE A 41 -0.37 0.74 -9.42
CA ILE A 41 -0.63 0.35 -10.81
C ILE A 41 -1.87 1.05 -11.33
N ASN A 42 -2.93 1.08 -10.52
CA ASN A 42 -4.19 1.67 -10.94
C ASN A 42 -5.07 1.94 -9.72
N LYS A 43 -6.11 2.76 -9.92
CA LYS A 43 -7.10 3.06 -8.89
C LYS A 43 -8.47 2.84 -9.53
N LEU A 44 -9.25 1.90 -9.00
CA LEU A 44 -10.55 1.52 -9.53
C LEU A 44 -11.60 1.51 -8.43
N GLY A 45 -12.57 2.41 -8.56
CA GLY A 45 -13.64 2.51 -7.57
C GLY A 45 -13.07 2.75 -6.20
N GLY A 46 -13.34 2.20 -5.18
CA GLY A 46 -12.74 2.36 -3.86
C GLY A 46 -11.49 1.55 -3.61
N ASN A 47 -10.84 1.02 -4.65
CA ASN A 47 -9.69 0.13 -4.51
C ASN A 47 -8.44 0.71 -5.16
N VAL A 48 -7.29 0.35 -4.61
CA VAL A 48 -5.99 0.71 -5.15
C VAL A 48 -5.27 -0.60 -5.51
N ILE A 49 -4.88 -0.71 -6.78
CA ILE A 49 -4.13 -1.87 -7.25
C ILE A 49 -2.66 -1.52 -7.22
N VAL A 50 -1.89 -2.32 -6.51
CA VAL A 50 -0.47 -2.06 -6.29
C VAL A 50 0.37 -3.29 -6.63
N ASN A 51 1.63 -3.03 -6.94
CA ASN A 51 2.63 -4.07 -7.10
C ASN A 51 3.59 -3.98 -5.92
N VAL A 52 3.66 -5.05 -5.13
CA VAL A 52 4.54 -5.14 -3.98
C VAL A 52 5.18 -6.52 -3.97
N LYS A 53 6.51 -6.57 -3.80
CA LYS A 53 7.28 -7.83 -3.83
C LYS A 53 6.95 -8.69 -5.05
N GLU A 54 6.88 -8.06 -6.21
CA GLU A 54 6.59 -8.71 -7.48
C GLU A 54 5.18 -9.32 -7.57
N ALA A 55 4.32 -9.05 -6.60
CA ALA A 55 2.92 -9.49 -6.61
C ALA A 55 1.99 -8.31 -6.83
N ARG A 56 0.95 -8.53 -7.61
CA ARG A 56 -0.08 -7.52 -7.83
C ARG A 56 -1.22 -7.78 -6.84
N ILE A 57 -1.53 -6.77 -6.04
CA ILE A 57 -2.51 -6.87 -4.97
C ILE A 57 -3.48 -5.70 -5.06
N ALA A 58 -4.78 -5.97 -4.87
CA ALA A 58 -5.79 -4.93 -4.75
C ALA A 58 -6.12 -4.75 -3.27
N ILE A 59 -6.05 -3.52 -2.80
CA ILE A 59 -6.43 -3.18 -1.43
C ILE A 59 -7.46 -2.06 -1.45
N SER A 60 -8.27 -1.96 -0.40
CA SER A 60 -9.22 -0.87 -0.30
C SER A 60 -8.50 0.45 -0.07
N GLU A 61 -9.17 1.54 -0.42
CA GLU A 61 -8.63 2.87 -0.18
C GLU A 61 -8.37 3.12 1.30
N GLU A 62 -9.22 2.58 2.19
CA GLU A 62 -9.02 2.67 3.62
C GLU A 62 -7.71 2.02 4.06
N MET A 63 -7.40 0.88 3.51
CA MET A 63 -6.14 0.19 3.81
C MET A 63 -4.95 0.97 3.25
N ALA A 64 -5.09 1.53 2.05
CA ALA A 64 -4.04 2.34 1.44
C ALA A 64 -3.74 3.59 2.26
N GLN A 65 -4.74 4.19 2.89
CA GLN A 65 -4.56 5.36 3.76
C GLN A 65 -3.65 5.08 4.95
N LYS A 66 -3.53 3.83 5.35
CA LYS A 66 -2.72 3.43 6.51
C LYS A 66 -1.26 3.21 6.15
N ILE A 67 -0.95 3.17 4.87
CA ILE A 67 0.42 2.98 4.39
C ILE A 67 0.99 4.35 4.02
N MET A 68 2.02 4.77 4.75
CA MET A 68 2.68 6.04 4.50
C MET A 68 3.90 5.84 3.60
N VAL A 69 3.99 6.65 2.57
CA VAL A 69 5.11 6.63 1.62
C VAL A 69 5.76 8.00 1.50
#